data_588ddeebcf3d6e152b4a5c39b0ca58aa
#
_entry.id   588ddeebcf3d6e152b4a5c39b0ca58aa
#
_cell.length_a   1.000
_cell.length_b   1.000
_cell.length_c   1.000
_cell.angle_alpha   90.00
_cell.angle_beta   90.00
_cell.angle_gamma   90.00
#
_symmetry.space_group_name_H-M   'P 1'
#
loop_
_entity.id
_entity.type
_entity.pdbx_description
1 polymer ?
#
loop_
_entity_poly.entity_id
_entity_poly.type
_entity_poly.pdbx_seq_one_letter_code
_entity_poly.pdbx_strand_id
1 'polypeptide(L)'
;MDDRIEEIRKKIGVCDDIIIKQLVDRMECIQEIIAYKKQNGIPILQPEQEKKQEDNLKQKLGDNVFEEEILNIFKYIVKNSRKIQAKALFNYNIFLIGFMGAGKSTIAKELKRQLEMNYVEMDQLIVDKQGMSISEIFAEYGEVYFRNLECNTLIELQKSKQTIVSCGGGVVVREDNKDHMKK
;
A
#
# COMPACT_ATOMS: atom_id res chain seq x y z
N MET A 1 -10.46 -46.46 4.64
CA MET A 1 -10.22 -45.25 3.81
C MET A 1 -9.12 -44.46 4.47
N ASP A 2 -8.20 -44.55 3.99
CA ASP A 2 -6.76 -44.40 3.65
C ASP A 2 -5.96 -43.81 4.80
N ASP A 3 -5.48 -44.69 5.72
CA ASP A 3 -4.50 -44.34 6.79
C ASP A 3 -3.30 -43.58 6.21
N ARG A 4 -2.92 -43.85 4.96
CA ARG A 4 -1.81 -43.19 4.28
C ARG A 4 -2.08 -41.70 4.01
N ILE A 5 -3.29 -41.34 3.63
CA ILE A 5 -3.65 -39.92 3.42
C ILE A 5 -3.61 -39.17 4.75
N GLU A 6 -4.12 -39.75 5.82
CA GLU A 6 -4.08 -39.16 7.15
C GLU A 6 -2.65 -39.00 7.68
N GLU A 7 -1.76 -39.94 7.41
CA GLU A 7 -0.33 -39.80 7.74
C GLU A 7 0.33 -38.64 6.96
N ILE A 8 -0.01 -38.49 5.66
CA ILE A 8 0.51 -37.38 4.84
C ILE A 8 -0.03 -36.03 5.35
N ARG A 9 -1.32 -35.95 5.69
CA ARG A 9 -1.92 -34.73 6.29
C ARG A 9 -1.27 -34.33 7.61
N LYS A 10 -0.96 -35.33 8.48
CA LYS A 10 -0.21 -35.06 9.71
C LYS A 10 1.18 -34.50 9.44
N LYS A 11 1.90 -35.04 8.44
CA LYS A 11 3.21 -34.48 8.04
C LYS A 11 3.10 -33.05 7.52
N ILE A 12 2.07 -32.74 6.73
CA ILE A 12 1.79 -31.37 6.27
C ILE A 12 1.55 -30.47 7.47
N GLY A 13 0.73 -30.88 8.44
CA GLY A 13 0.46 -30.12 9.65
C GLY A 13 1.73 -29.80 10.45
N VAL A 14 2.67 -30.74 10.58
CA VAL A 14 3.97 -30.45 11.20
C VAL A 14 4.78 -29.42 10.42
N CYS A 15 4.74 -29.47 9.08
CA CYS A 15 5.38 -28.44 8.26
C CYS A 15 4.72 -27.07 8.45
N ASP A 16 3.38 -27.03 8.51
CA ASP A 16 2.63 -25.79 8.74
C ASP A 16 2.98 -25.15 10.08
N ASP A 17 3.09 -25.94 11.15
CA ASP A 17 3.49 -25.44 12.47
C ASP A 17 4.89 -24.82 12.45
N ILE A 18 5.84 -25.43 11.73
CA ILE A 18 7.19 -24.87 11.54
C ILE A 18 7.13 -23.57 10.74
N ILE A 19 6.37 -23.52 9.65
CA ILE A 19 6.21 -22.34 8.82
C ILE A 19 5.61 -21.19 9.63
N ILE A 20 4.55 -21.45 10.41
CA ILE A 20 3.91 -20.45 11.28
C ILE A 20 4.93 -19.87 12.25
N LYS A 21 5.67 -20.74 12.96
CA LYS A 21 6.69 -20.30 13.91
C LYS A 21 7.74 -19.39 13.24
N GLN A 22 8.29 -19.84 12.11
CA GLN A 22 9.32 -19.06 11.40
C GLN A 22 8.77 -17.77 10.81
N LEU A 23 7.49 -17.68 10.44
CA LEU A 23 6.86 -16.44 10.03
C LEU A 23 6.69 -15.48 11.21
N VAL A 24 6.36 -15.95 12.40
CA VAL A 24 6.31 -15.12 13.62
C VAL A 24 7.69 -14.55 13.93
N ASP A 25 8.71 -15.39 14.04
CA ASP A 25 10.10 -14.98 14.29
C ASP A 25 10.56 -13.92 13.28
N ARG A 26 10.21 -14.13 12.00
CA ARG A 26 10.51 -13.19 10.92
C ARG A 26 9.80 -11.85 11.09
N MET A 27 8.55 -11.83 11.55
CA MET A 27 7.81 -10.58 11.79
C MET A 27 8.39 -9.81 12.98
N GLU A 28 8.90 -10.48 13.99
CA GLU A 28 9.64 -9.84 15.09
C GLU A 28 10.90 -9.15 14.58
N CYS A 29 11.71 -9.81 13.76
CA CYS A 29 12.87 -9.19 13.09
C CYS A 29 12.45 -7.96 12.24
N ILE A 30 11.29 -7.98 11.59
CA ILE A 30 10.78 -6.83 10.85
C ILE A 30 10.48 -5.64 11.79
N GLN A 31 9.97 -5.89 12.99
CA GLN A 31 9.77 -4.81 13.98
C GLN A 31 11.09 -4.17 14.42
N GLU A 32 12.13 -4.97 14.63
CA GLU A 32 13.47 -4.45 14.94
C GLU A 32 14.01 -3.60 13.77
N ILE A 33 13.85 -4.07 12.53
CA ILE A 33 14.23 -3.29 11.33
C ILE A 33 13.46 -1.97 11.27
N ILE A 34 12.17 -1.95 11.59
CA ILE A 34 11.36 -0.73 11.61
C ILE A 34 11.93 0.27 12.63
N ALA A 35 12.22 -0.18 13.85
CA ALA A 35 12.80 0.66 14.90
C ALA A 35 14.14 1.27 14.43
N TYR A 36 15.01 0.45 13.85
CA TYR A 36 16.31 0.88 13.34
C TYR A 36 16.17 1.88 12.18
N LYS A 37 15.32 1.59 11.21
CA LYS A 37 15.07 2.49 10.05
C LYS A 37 14.53 3.84 10.51
N LYS A 38 13.59 3.84 11.47
CA LYS A 38 13.01 5.06 12.01
C LYS A 38 14.06 5.94 12.69
N GLN A 39 14.97 5.34 13.44
CA GLN A 39 16.04 6.07 14.14
C GLN A 39 17.08 6.65 13.18
N ASN A 40 17.34 5.98 12.06
CA ASN A 40 18.43 6.32 11.14
C ASN A 40 17.93 6.96 9.82
N GLY A 41 16.64 7.24 9.67
CA GLY A 41 16.09 7.85 8.45
C GLY A 41 16.23 6.99 7.19
N ILE A 42 16.28 5.65 7.33
CA ILE A 42 16.50 4.74 6.21
C ILE A 42 15.16 4.46 5.50
N PRO A 43 15.11 4.53 4.15
CA PRO A 43 13.89 4.29 3.40
C PRO A 43 13.38 2.86 3.55
N ILE A 44 12.04 2.68 3.46
CA ILE A 44 11.40 1.35 3.50
C ILE A 44 11.85 0.50 2.32
N LEU A 45 11.75 1.06 1.13
CA LEU A 45 12.10 0.38 -0.10
C LEU A 45 13.60 0.44 -0.32
N GLN A 46 14.22 -0.71 -0.45
CA GLN A 46 15.62 -0.91 -0.78
C GLN A 46 15.74 -1.94 -1.91
N PRO A 47 15.57 -1.52 -3.18
CA PRO A 47 15.49 -2.45 -4.33
C PRO A 47 16.71 -3.37 -4.46
N GLU A 48 17.88 -2.86 -4.17
CA GLU A 48 19.12 -3.65 -4.21
C GLU A 48 19.11 -4.77 -3.16
N GLN A 49 18.62 -4.48 -1.95
CA GLN A 49 18.53 -5.47 -0.89
C GLN A 49 17.47 -6.53 -1.21
N GLU A 50 16.34 -6.14 -1.79
CA GLU A 50 15.30 -7.08 -2.22
C GLU A 50 15.80 -7.98 -3.34
N LYS A 51 16.51 -7.43 -4.32
CA LYS A 51 17.12 -8.21 -5.39
C LYS A 51 18.15 -9.20 -4.86
N LYS A 52 19.04 -8.75 -3.96
CA LYS A 52 20.01 -9.64 -3.31
C LYS A 52 19.34 -10.76 -2.53
N GLN A 53 18.22 -10.49 -1.88
CA GLN A 53 17.44 -11.50 -1.17
C GLN A 53 16.83 -12.52 -2.14
N GLU A 54 16.29 -12.07 -3.27
CA GLU A 54 15.74 -12.95 -4.31
C GLU A 54 16.83 -13.84 -4.92
N ASP A 55 18.00 -13.27 -5.24
CA ASP A 55 19.14 -14.01 -5.79
C ASP A 55 19.66 -15.07 -4.80
N ASN A 56 19.76 -14.73 -3.52
CA ASN A 56 20.13 -15.68 -2.47
C ASN A 56 19.11 -16.82 -2.33
N LEU A 57 17.82 -16.51 -2.49
CA LEU A 57 16.77 -17.53 -2.41
C LEU A 57 16.84 -18.48 -3.59
N LYS A 58 17.02 -17.98 -4.80
CA LYS A 58 17.24 -18.82 -6.00
C LYS A 58 18.44 -19.73 -5.83
N GLN A 59 19.56 -19.19 -5.33
CA GLN A 59 20.76 -19.99 -5.09
C GLN A 59 20.52 -21.13 -4.06
N LYS A 60 19.71 -20.88 -3.02
CA LYS A 60 19.36 -21.90 -2.01
C LYS A 60 18.42 -22.96 -2.55
N LEU A 61 17.53 -22.60 -3.45
CA LEU A 61 16.59 -23.55 -4.06
C LEU A 61 17.25 -24.45 -5.10
N GLY A 62 18.24 -23.92 -5.83
CA GLY A 62 18.92 -24.65 -6.92
C GLY A 62 17.89 -25.13 -7.93
N ASP A 63 18.05 -26.38 -8.38
CA ASP A 63 17.15 -27.03 -9.35
C ASP A 63 15.93 -27.68 -8.68
N ASN A 64 15.37 -27.07 -7.62
CA ASN A 64 14.19 -27.59 -6.93
C ASN A 64 12.95 -27.54 -7.83
N VAL A 65 12.20 -28.64 -7.90
CA VAL A 65 11.00 -28.76 -8.76
C VAL A 65 9.93 -27.71 -8.42
N PHE A 66 9.92 -27.18 -7.19
CA PHE A 66 8.97 -26.18 -6.69
C PHE A 66 9.59 -24.78 -6.58
N GLU A 67 10.66 -24.51 -7.32
CA GLU A 67 11.36 -23.23 -7.25
C GLU A 67 10.40 -22.04 -7.50
N GLU A 68 9.61 -22.11 -8.56
CA GLU A 68 8.70 -21.03 -8.96
C GLU A 68 7.64 -20.77 -7.89
N GLU A 69 7.01 -21.80 -7.37
CA GLU A 69 5.98 -21.71 -6.33
C GLU A 69 6.54 -21.11 -5.05
N ILE A 70 7.73 -21.57 -4.63
CA ILE A 70 8.40 -21.06 -3.43
C ILE A 70 8.80 -19.59 -3.63
N LEU A 71 9.35 -19.22 -4.76
CA LEU A 71 9.70 -17.82 -5.09
C LEU A 71 8.45 -16.91 -5.04
N ASN A 72 7.33 -17.38 -5.55
CA ASN A 72 6.07 -16.62 -5.51
C ASN A 72 5.58 -16.42 -4.06
N ILE A 73 5.64 -17.45 -3.21
CA ILE A 73 5.32 -17.33 -1.78
C ILE A 73 6.22 -16.30 -1.11
N PHE A 74 7.53 -16.34 -1.37
CA PHE A 74 8.48 -15.38 -0.79
C PHE A 74 8.24 -13.95 -1.25
N LYS A 75 7.81 -13.73 -2.50
CA LYS A 75 7.37 -12.39 -2.97
C LYS A 75 6.21 -11.85 -2.11
N TYR A 76 5.23 -12.69 -1.77
CA TYR A 76 4.13 -12.30 -0.86
C TYR A 76 4.62 -12.01 0.56
N ILE A 77 5.55 -12.79 1.08
CA ILE A 77 6.16 -12.57 2.39
C ILE A 77 6.88 -11.21 2.44
N VAL A 78 7.68 -10.90 1.42
CA VAL A 78 8.39 -9.60 1.31
C VAL A 78 7.40 -8.44 1.17
N LYS A 79 6.39 -8.59 0.31
CA LYS A 79 5.33 -7.62 0.14
C LYS A 79 4.60 -7.32 1.47
N ASN A 80 4.27 -8.36 2.23
CA ASN A 80 3.64 -8.18 3.54
C ASN A 80 4.56 -7.49 4.55
N SER A 81 5.86 -7.77 4.51
CA SER A 81 6.85 -7.09 5.35
C SER A 81 6.93 -5.59 5.04
N ARG A 82 6.87 -5.19 3.77
CA ARG A 82 6.79 -3.77 3.37
C ARG A 82 5.52 -3.12 3.89
N LYS A 83 4.38 -3.80 3.79
CA LYS A 83 3.10 -3.32 4.32
C LYS A 83 3.16 -3.06 5.84
N ILE A 84 3.79 -3.95 6.60
CA ILE A 84 3.98 -3.78 8.04
C ILE A 84 4.89 -2.57 8.32
N GLN A 85 6.01 -2.44 7.60
CA GLN A 85 6.91 -1.28 7.71
C GLN A 85 6.20 0.03 7.38
N ALA A 86 5.45 0.07 6.26
CA ALA A 86 4.69 1.25 5.86
C ALA A 86 3.66 1.64 6.94
N LYS A 87 2.92 0.67 7.48
CA LYS A 87 1.95 0.91 8.56
C LYS A 87 2.58 1.51 9.83
N ALA A 88 3.79 1.11 10.17
CA ALA A 88 4.47 1.59 11.35
C ALA A 88 5.12 2.98 11.15
N LEU A 89 5.56 3.30 9.92
CA LEU A 89 6.29 4.52 9.60
C LEU A 89 5.39 5.64 9.08
N PHE A 90 4.31 5.30 8.37
CA PHE A 90 3.34 6.28 7.82
C PHE A 90 1.98 6.12 8.51
N ASN A 91 1.82 6.74 9.68
CA ASN A 91 0.52 6.78 10.38
C ASN A 91 -0.34 7.97 9.94
N TYR A 92 -0.16 8.43 8.70
CA TYR A 92 -0.84 9.59 8.11
C TYR A 92 -1.19 9.32 6.65
N ASN A 93 -2.02 10.19 6.08
CA ASN A 93 -2.34 10.17 4.66
C ASN A 93 -1.29 10.97 3.87
N ILE A 94 -1.09 10.62 2.60
CA ILE A 94 -0.20 11.33 1.67
C ILE A 94 -1.09 11.98 0.61
N PHE A 95 -1.17 13.30 0.60
CA PHE A 95 -1.92 14.05 -0.40
C PHE A 95 -0.99 14.53 -1.51
N LEU A 96 -1.23 14.08 -2.75
CA LEU A 96 -0.51 14.53 -3.93
C LEU A 96 -1.28 15.68 -4.57
N ILE A 97 -0.69 16.86 -4.57
CA ILE A 97 -1.24 18.08 -5.12
C ILE A 97 -0.42 18.54 -6.34
N GLY A 98 -1.03 19.33 -7.21
CA GLY A 98 -0.37 19.88 -8.40
C GLY A 98 -1.34 19.97 -9.58
N PHE A 99 -0.91 20.63 -10.65
CA PHE A 99 -1.72 20.86 -11.85
C PHE A 99 -2.13 19.58 -12.56
N MET A 100 -3.15 19.66 -13.41
CA MET A 100 -3.53 18.58 -14.31
C MET A 100 -2.33 18.22 -15.21
N GLY A 101 -2.11 16.92 -15.42
CA GLY A 101 -0.97 16.44 -16.21
C GLY A 101 0.37 16.36 -15.45
N ALA A 102 0.48 16.82 -14.20
CA ALA A 102 1.73 16.78 -13.41
C ALA A 102 2.17 15.37 -12.95
N GLY A 103 1.49 14.31 -13.39
CA GLY A 103 1.87 12.93 -13.05
C GLY A 103 1.42 12.44 -11.67
N LYS A 104 0.54 13.16 -10.96
CA LYS A 104 0.07 12.78 -9.61
C LYS A 104 -0.44 11.34 -9.53
N SER A 105 -1.35 10.95 -10.42
CA SER A 105 -1.93 9.61 -10.42
C SER A 105 -0.90 8.52 -10.71
N THR A 106 0.11 8.82 -11.54
CA THR A 106 1.22 7.89 -11.83
C THR A 106 2.09 7.68 -10.59
N ILE A 107 2.48 8.78 -9.94
CA ILE A 107 3.26 8.74 -8.69
C ILE A 107 2.46 8.06 -7.58
N ALA A 108 1.16 8.35 -7.44
CA ALA A 108 0.30 7.73 -6.45
C ALA A 108 0.21 6.20 -6.62
N LYS A 109 0.07 5.73 -7.85
CA LYS A 109 0.03 4.29 -8.16
C LYS A 109 1.36 3.61 -7.83
N GLU A 110 2.48 4.27 -8.12
CA GLU A 110 3.80 3.74 -7.80
C GLU A 110 4.04 3.73 -6.28
N LEU A 111 3.69 4.78 -5.55
CA LEU A 111 3.75 4.80 -4.09
C LEU A 111 2.86 3.72 -3.46
N LYS A 112 1.62 3.53 -3.97
CA LYS A 112 0.75 2.43 -3.55
C LYS A 112 1.46 1.09 -3.69
N ARG A 113 2.10 0.85 -4.82
CA ARG A 113 2.82 -0.41 -5.10
C ARG A 113 4.01 -0.61 -4.16
N GLN A 114 4.74 0.46 -3.87
CA GLN A 114 5.94 0.40 -3.03
C GLN A 114 5.62 0.30 -1.54
N LEU A 115 4.66 1.09 -1.07
CA LEU A 115 4.33 1.24 0.35
C LEU A 115 3.17 0.35 0.80
N GLU A 116 2.48 -0.31 -0.14
CA GLU A 116 1.29 -1.13 0.12
C GLU A 116 0.19 -0.36 0.88
N MET A 117 0.13 0.97 0.68
CA MET A 117 -0.90 1.85 1.23
C MET A 117 -2.18 1.81 0.38
N ASN A 118 -3.29 2.25 0.95
CA ASN A 118 -4.52 2.47 0.18
C ASN A 118 -4.30 3.61 -0.83
N TYR A 119 -5.10 3.62 -1.89
CA TYR A 119 -5.05 4.66 -2.92
C TYR A 119 -6.45 5.14 -3.26
N VAL A 120 -6.60 6.45 -3.35
CA VAL A 120 -7.83 7.13 -3.76
C VAL A 120 -7.49 8.17 -4.81
N GLU A 121 -8.21 8.14 -5.93
CA GLU A 121 -8.28 9.22 -6.90
C GLU A 121 -9.48 10.09 -6.51
N MET A 122 -9.23 11.32 -6.05
CA MET A 122 -10.26 12.16 -5.44
C MET A 122 -11.35 12.56 -6.43
N ASP A 123 -10.96 12.90 -7.67
CA ASP A 123 -11.88 13.27 -8.73
C ASP A 123 -12.84 12.11 -9.07
N GLN A 124 -12.31 10.88 -9.16
CA GLN A 124 -13.12 9.69 -9.40
C GLN A 124 -14.06 9.39 -8.23
N LEU A 125 -13.59 9.56 -6.98
CA LEU A 125 -14.44 9.38 -5.81
C LEU A 125 -15.63 10.35 -5.79
N ILE A 126 -15.42 11.60 -6.24
CA ILE A 126 -16.51 12.58 -6.38
C ILE A 126 -17.49 12.14 -7.46
N VAL A 127 -17.00 11.72 -8.63
CA VAL A 127 -17.83 11.19 -9.73
C VAL A 127 -18.66 10.00 -9.27
N ASP A 128 -18.06 9.04 -8.59
CA ASP A 128 -18.73 7.84 -8.10
C ASP A 128 -19.85 8.17 -7.09
N LYS A 129 -19.62 9.17 -6.24
CA LYS A 129 -20.62 9.62 -5.23
C LYS A 129 -21.76 10.42 -5.84
N GLN A 130 -21.47 11.24 -6.85
CA GLN A 130 -22.47 12.11 -7.46
C GLN A 130 -23.26 11.39 -8.58
N GLY A 131 -22.73 10.30 -9.12
CA GLY A 131 -23.31 9.57 -10.23
C GLY A 131 -23.25 10.34 -11.56
N MET A 132 -22.43 11.39 -11.65
CA MET A 132 -22.27 12.23 -12.83
C MET A 132 -20.81 12.68 -12.99
N SER A 133 -20.42 13.00 -14.22
CA SER A 133 -19.06 13.46 -14.51
C SER A 133 -18.80 14.86 -13.92
N ILE A 134 -17.54 15.20 -13.75
CA ILE A 134 -17.12 16.52 -13.27
C ILE A 134 -17.64 17.64 -14.19
N SER A 135 -17.63 17.40 -15.50
CA SER A 135 -18.17 18.37 -16.50
C SER A 135 -19.66 18.62 -16.33
N GLU A 136 -20.43 17.58 -16.05
CA GLU A 136 -21.87 17.67 -15.77
C GLU A 136 -22.10 18.40 -14.45
N ILE A 137 -21.33 18.14 -13.41
CA ILE A 137 -21.42 18.83 -12.12
C ILE A 137 -21.16 20.34 -12.32
N PHE A 138 -20.14 20.72 -13.10
CA PHE A 138 -19.86 22.14 -13.41
C PHE A 138 -20.99 22.78 -14.20
N ALA A 139 -21.56 22.07 -15.19
CA ALA A 139 -22.62 22.58 -16.04
C ALA A 139 -23.93 22.79 -15.26
N GLU A 140 -24.27 21.87 -14.35
CA GLU A 140 -25.55 21.88 -13.65
C GLU A 140 -25.51 22.69 -12.34
N TYR A 141 -24.43 22.58 -11.56
CA TYR A 141 -24.33 23.16 -10.21
C TYR A 141 -23.27 24.25 -10.08
N GLY A 142 -22.40 24.42 -11.06
CA GLY A 142 -21.34 25.42 -11.07
C GLY A 142 -20.13 25.10 -10.24
N GLU A 143 -19.11 25.97 -10.34
CA GLU A 143 -17.81 25.77 -9.69
C GLU A 143 -17.88 25.73 -8.17
N VAL A 144 -18.67 26.61 -7.56
CA VAL A 144 -18.77 26.72 -6.10
C VAL A 144 -19.25 25.40 -5.48
N TYR A 145 -20.21 24.76 -6.12
CA TYR A 145 -20.72 23.47 -5.67
C TYR A 145 -19.62 22.39 -5.76
N PHE A 146 -18.92 22.32 -6.89
CA PHE A 146 -17.81 21.38 -7.04
C PHE A 146 -16.72 21.57 -5.98
N ARG A 147 -16.34 22.85 -5.68
CA ARG A 147 -15.36 23.15 -4.63
C ARG A 147 -15.83 22.72 -3.24
N ASN A 148 -17.12 22.77 -2.97
CA ASN A 148 -17.68 22.23 -1.73
C ASN A 148 -17.59 20.68 -1.69
N LEU A 149 -17.80 20.00 -2.81
CA LEU A 149 -17.61 18.55 -2.90
C LEU A 149 -16.14 18.16 -2.66
N GLU A 150 -15.18 18.89 -3.24
CA GLU A 150 -13.75 18.68 -2.97
C GLU A 150 -13.45 18.82 -1.47
N CYS A 151 -13.93 19.88 -0.83
CA CYS A 151 -13.71 20.11 0.60
C CYS A 151 -14.31 18.99 1.47
N ASN A 152 -15.57 18.64 1.22
CA ASN A 152 -16.25 17.56 1.96
C ASN A 152 -15.54 16.21 1.79
N THR A 153 -15.08 15.92 0.57
CA THR A 153 -14.34 14.70 0.28
C THR A 153 -13.00 14.66 1.02
N LEU A 154 -12.28 15.78 1.13
CA LEU A 154 -11.07 15.87 1.94
C LEU A 154 -11.34 15.63 3.42
N ILE A 155 -12.40 16.22 3.98
CA ILE A 155 -12.81 16.03 5.38
C ILE A 155 -13.11 14.54 5.67
N GLU A 156 -13.76 13.86 4.73
CA GLU A 156 -13.99 12.42 4.88
C GLU A 156 -12.68 11.62 4.82
N LEU A 157 -11.79 11.96 3.88
CA LEU A 157 -10.52 11.27 3.71
C LEU A 157 -9.56 11.47 4.89
N GLN A 158 -9.70 12.55 5.67
CA GLN A 158 -8.96 12.72 6.92
C GLN A 158 -9.23 11.60 7.93
N LYS A 159 -10.42 10.99 7.91
CA LYS A 159 -10.80 9.88 8.80
C LYS A 159 -10.11 8.57 8.43
N SER A 160 -9.65 8.45 7.19
CA SER A 160 -8.83 7.31 6.77
C SER A 160 -7.38 7.50 7.22
N LYS A 161 -6.65 6.41 7.27
CA LYS A 161 -5.21 6.41 7.57
C LYS A 161 -4.48 5.61 6.52
N GLN A 162 -3.22 5.95 6.29
CA GLN A 162 -2.35 5.21 5.37
C GLN A 162 -2.92 5.17 3.94
N THR A 163 -3.45 6.29 3.52
CA THR A 163 -4.06 6.45 2.20
C THR A 163 -3.27 7.46 1.38
N ILE A 164 -2.92 7.10 0.17
CA ILE A 164 -2.36 8.00 -0.83
C ILE A 164 -3.54 8.57 -1.60
N VAL A 165 -3.70 9.89 -1.56
CA VAL A 165 -4.78 10.60 -2.22
C VAL A 165 -4.20 11.42 -3.38
N SER A 166 -4.60 11.10 -4.61
CA SER A 166 -4.34 11.94 -5.77
C SER A 166 -5.44 12.99 -5.86
N CYS A 167 -5.10 14.25 -5.56
CA CYS A 167 -6.05 15.34 -5.48
C CYS A 167 -6.31 15.97 -6.85
N GLY A 168 -7.51 16.53 -7.05
CA GLY A 168 -7.84 17.39 -8.18
C GLY A 168 -6.90 18.60 -8.27
N GLY A 169 -6.65 19.08 -9.49
CA GLY A 169 -5.71 20.19 -9.72
C GLY A 169 -6.09 21.50 -9.02
N GLY A 170 -7.38 21.71 -8.76
CA GLY A 170 -7.90 22.91 -8.11
C GLY A 170 -8.09 22.82 -6.60
N VAL A 171 -7.79 21.69 -5.98
CA VAL A 171 -8.04 21.46 -4.55
C VAL A 171 -7.37 22.50 -3.64
N VAL A 172 -6.20 23.00 -4.03
CA VAL A 172 -5.42 24.01 -3.27
C VAL A 172 -5.89 25.44 -3.44
N VAL A 173 -6.90 25.70 -4.28
CA VAL A 173 -7.47 27.04 -4.48
C VAL A 173 -8.13 27.55 -3.19
N ARG A 174 -8.74 26.65 -2.41
CA ARG A 174 -9.30 26.99 -1.10
C ARG A 174 -8.25 26.79 0.00
N GLU A 175 -8.05 27.83 0.81
CA GLU A 175 -7.13 27.77 1.97
C GLU A 175 -7.57 26.69 2.98
N ASP A 176 -8.87 26.57 3.25
CA ASP A 176 -9.42 25.54 4.16
C ASP A 176 -8.97 24.13 3.80
N ASN A 177 -8.85 23.82 2.51
CA ASN A 177 -8.41 22.51 2.03
C ASN A 177 -6.96 22.23 2.41
N LYS A 178 -6.09 23.26 2.43
CA LYS A 178 -4.69 23.11 2.86
C LYS A 178 -4.60 22.73 4.33
N ASP A 179 -5.46 23.28 5.16
CA ASP A 179 -5.51 22.96 6.59
C ASP A 179 -6.07 21.56 6.83
N HIS A 180 -7.04 21.14 6.00
CA HIS A 180 -7.54 19.76 6.03
C HIS A 180 -6.50 18.73 5.64
N MET A 181 -5.61 19.03 4.71
CA MET A 181 -4.54 18.10 4.29
C MET A 181 -3.38 17.99 5.31
N LYS A 182 -3.24 18.95 6.23
CA LYS A 182 -2.16 18.96 7.25
C LYS A 182 -2.53 18.23 8.55
N LYS A 183 -3.79 17.95 8.76
CA LYS A 183 -4.32 17.26 9.95
C LYS A 183 -4.28 15.74 9.78
#